data_b6f276c6cc79ff9d5b0a324d2b36310b
#
_entry.id   b6f276c6cc79ff9d5b0a324d2b36310b
#
_cell.length_a   1.000
_cell.length_b   1.000
_cell.length_c   1.000
_cell.angle_alpha   90.00
_cell.angle_beta   90.00
_cell.angle_gamma   90.00
#
_symmetry.space_group_name_H-M   'P 1'
#
loop_
_entity.id
_entity.type
_entity.pdbx_description
1 polymer ?
#
loop_
_entity_poly.entity_id
_entity_poly.type
_entity_poly.pdbx_seq_one_letter_code
_entity_poly.pdbx_strand_id
1 'polypeptide(L)'
;MKAGKLLLTLAAVGLLGIGSFSLGAGAADVASGVSTTQQSDRPLVQFIRGQIGRWMVLRSQLDLSGDQKQQIADILKSHKQEIVQAVQPVVEKRRALREAVLAANPDEKAIRADADNLGHAIGDAAVLASQIKQQISPILTDQQRQQLGDFRSQSDAAVDNFFAKMAGGQ
;
A
#
# COMPACT_ATOMS: atom_id res chain seq x y z
N MET A 1 0.68 -7.98 -21.93
CA MET A 1 -0.34 -7.65 -20.91
C MET A 1 -0.06 -8.16 -19.48
N LYS A 2 1.13 -8.73 -19.16
CA LYS A 2 1.44 -9.29 -17.81
C LYS A 2 2.30 -8.37 -16.92
N ALA A 3 2.99 -7.39 -17.46
CA ALA A 3 3.86 -6.48 -16.68
C ALA A 3 3.11 -5.48 -15.78
N GLY A 4 1.87 -5.13 -16.13
CA GLY A 4 1.06 -4.19 -15.34
C GLY A 4 0.63 -4.70 -13.96
N LYS A 5 0.55 -6.01 -13.77
CA LYS A 5 0.16 -6.62 -12.49
C LYS A 5 1.32 -6.67 -11.48
N LEU A 6 2.58 -6.75 -11.96
CA LEU A 6 3.76 -6.80 -11.09
C LEU A 6 4.11 -5.43 -10.50
N LEU A 7 3.92 -4.35 -11.26
CA LEU A 7 4.12 -2.98 -10.77
C LEU A 7 3.14 -2.60 -9.65
N LEU A 8 1.94 -3.18 -9.68
CA LEU A 8 0.94 -2.97 -8.62
C LEU A 8 1.38 -3.55 -7.27
N THR A 9 2.20 -4.60 -7.28
CA THR A 9 2.65 -5.29 -6.06
C THR A 9 3.72 -4.49 -5.32
N LEU A 10 4.60 -3.78 -6.02
CA LEU A 10 5.63 -2.95 -5.38
C LEU A 10 5.06 -1.68 -4.75
N ALA A 11 4.02 -1.11 -5.36
CA ALA A 11 3.29 0.01 -4.79
C ALA A 11 2.55 -0.34 -3.51
N ALA A 12 2.10 -1.60 -3.38
CA ALA A 12 1.45 -2.10 -2.17
C ALA A 12 2.40 -2.14 -0.97
N VAL A 13 3.70 -2.39 -1.17
CA VAL A 13 4.70 -2.42 -0.08
C VAL A 13 5.02 -1.01 0.42
N GLY A 14 5.01 0.01 -0.46
CA GLY A 14 5.20 1.41 -0.06
C GLY A 14 3.98 2.02 0.65
N LEU A 15 2.80 1.47 0.44
CA LEU A 15 1.53 1.90 1.06
C LEU A 15 1.20 1.14 2.35
N LEU A 16 1.93 0.07 2.67
CA LEU A 16 1.74 -0.72 3.89
C LEU A 16 2.20 -0.01 5.17
N GLY A 17 2.74 1.20 5.04
CA GLY A 17 3.24 1.96 6.18
C GLY A 17 2.17 2.47 7.14
N ILE A 18 0.96 2.76 6.70
CA ILE A 18 -0.10 3.21 7.63
C ILE A 18 -1.50 2.93 7.02
N GLY A 19 -2.24 2.00 7.62
CA GLY A 19 -3.68 2.08 7.58
C GLY A 19 -4.41 1.36 6.44
N SER A 20 -4.28 0.05 6.37
CA SER A 20 -5.33 -0.77 5.78
C SER A 20 -5.86 -1.77 6.81
N PHE A 21 -6.43 -1.26 7.89
CA PHE A 21 -7.46 -1.97 8.63
C PHE A 21 -8.72 -1.97 7.75
N SER A 22 -8.71 -2.68 6.64
CA SER A 22 -9.96 -3.05 6.02
C SER A 22 -10.49 -4.24 6.81
N LEU A 23 -11.37 -3.96 7.75
CA LEU A 23 -12.33 -4.93 8.25
C LEU A 23 -12.92 -5.66 7.05
N GLY A 24 -12.68 -6.96 7.00
CA GLY A 24 -13.05 -7.80 5.89
C GLY A 24 -14.54 -7.75 5.57
N ALA A 25 -14.82 -7.33 4.37
CA ALA A 25 -15.99 -7.72 3.61
C ALA A 25 -15.50 -7.91 2.18
N GLY A 26 -15.81 -9.07 1.61
CA GLY A 26 -15.28 -9.52 0.33
C GLY A 26 -15.41 -8.50 -0.78
N ALA A 27 -14.32 -8.30 -1.48
CA ALA A 27 -14.24 -7.42 -2.65
C ALA A 27 -15.08 -7.89 -3.86
N ALA A 28 -15.86 -8.94 -3.71
CA ALA A 28 -16.71 -9.51 -4.76
C ALA A 28 -18.17 -9.04 -4.70
N ASP A 29 -18.64 -8.48 -3.58
CA ASP A 29 -20.07 -8.19 -3.38
C ASP A 29 -20.43 -6.70 -3.49
N VAL A 30 -19.47 -5.81 -3.78
CA VAL A 30 -19.73 -4.38 -3.89
C VAL A 30 -20.18 -3.95 -5.29
N ALA A 31 -20.21 -4.88 -6.26
CA ALA A 31 -20.57 -4.57 -7.65
C ALA A 31 -22.07 -4.74 -7.96
N SER A 32 -22.88 -5.26 -7.06
CA SER A 32 -24.29 -5.52 -7.33
C SER A 32 -25.15 -5.17 -6.12
N GLY A 33 -25.68 -3.96 -6.08
CA GLY A 33 -26.85 -3.64 -5.27
C GLY A 33 -26.63 -2.78 -4.03
N VAL A 34 -25.96 -1.64 -4.13
CA VAL A 34 -26.16 -0.54 -3.19
C VAL A 34 -26.93 0.57 -3.87
N SER A 35 -28.20 0.61 -3.54
CA SER A 35 -29.09 1.72 -3.87
C SER A 35 -28.45 3.06 -3.49
N THR A 36 -28.41 3.94 -4.45
CA THR A 36 -27.95 5.32 -4.44
C THR A 36 -28.75 6.20 -3.47
N THR A 37 -28.56 6.07 -2.17
CA THR A 37 -29.07 7.08 -1.22
C THR A 37 -28.48 6.96 0.18
N GLN A 38 -27.18 6.79 0.28
CA GLN A 38 -26.41 7.22 1.45
C GLN A 38 -24.94 7.34 1.01
N GLN A 39 -24.68 8.35 0.25
CA GLN A 39 -23.36 8.91 -0.07
C GLN A 39 -22.85 9.61 1.21
N SER A 40 -22.89 8.92 2.28
CA SER A 40 -22.45 9.37 3.58
C SER A 40 -20.92 9.29 3.61
N ASP A 41 -20.30 10.38 3.73
CA ASP A 41 -19.58 10.94 4.89
C ASP A 41 -18.80 9.91 5.75
N ARG A 42 -18.19 8.91 5.09
CA ARG A 42 -17.17 8.10 5.75
C ARG A 42 -15.80 8.69 5.36
N PRO A 43 -15.24 9.61 6.19
CA PRO A 43 -14.01 10.34 5.85
C PRO A 43 -12.86 9.39 5.47
N LEU A 44 -12.79 8.23 6.11
CA LEU A 44 -11.80 7.20 5.83
C LEU A 44 -11.95 6.60 4.42
N VAL A 45 -13.18 6.33 3.97
CA VAL A 45 -13.44 5.77 2.63
C VAL A 45 -13.08 6.78 1.55
N GLN A 46 -13.42 8.05 1.75
CA GLN A 46 -13.05 9.14 0.84
C GLN A 46 -11.53 9.34 0.80
N PHE A 47 -10.86 9.26 1.95
CA PHE A 47 -9.40 9.33 2.04
C PHE A 47 -8.73 8.19 1.25
N ILE A 48 -9.12 6.93 1.46
CA ILE A 48 -8.57 5.76 0.75
C ILE A 48 -8.82 5.87 -0.76
N ARG A 49 -10.03 6.24 -1.18
CA ARG A 49 -10.36 6.45 -2.60
C ARG A 49 -9.51 7.55 -3.23
N GLY A 50 -9.28 8.64 -2.49
CA GLY A 50 -8.41 9.74 -2.90
C GLY A 50 -6.95 9.31 -3.09
N GLN A 51 -6.42 8.45 -2.23
CA GLN A 51 -5.07 7.91 -2.36
C GLN A 51 -4.91 7.02 -3.59
N ILE A 52 -5.87 6.14 -3.86
CA ILE A 52 -5.87 5.29 -5.06
C ILE A 52 -5.93 6.14 -6.34
N GLY A 53 -6.79 7.16 -6.35
CA GLY A 53 -6.91 8.09 -7.49
C GLY A 53 -5.59 8.81 -7.78
N ARG A 54 -4.92 9.34 -6.77
CA ARG A 54 -3.60 9.98 -6.90
C ARG A 54 -2.53 9.04 -7.46
N TRP A 55 -2.53 7.79 -7.03
CA TRP A 55 -1.62 6.77 -7.56
C TRP A 55 -1.82 6.51 -9.06
N MET A 56 -3.07 6.44 -9.52
CA MET A 56 -3.37 6.27 -10.94
C MET A 56 -2.89 7.48 -11.76
N VAL A 57 -3.08 8.69 -11.24
CA VAL A 57 -2.61 9.92 -11.87
C VAL A 57 -1.08 9.94 -11.94
N LEU A 58 -0.37 9.67 -10.85
CA LEU A 58 1.09 9.59 -10.85
C LEU A 58 1.61 8.59 -11.89
N ARG A 59 1.02 7.40 -11.94
CA ARG A 59 1.41 6.37 -12.91
C ARG A 59 1.28 6.83 -14.36
N SER A 60 0.27 7.64 -14.68
CA SER A 60 0.09 8.21 -16.01
C SER A 60 1.03 9.38 -16.29
N GLN A 61 1.38 10.15 -15.25
CA GLN A 61 2.27 11.31 -15.37
C GLN A 61 3.76 10.94 -15.46
N LEU A 62 4.17 9.79 -14.88
CA LEU A 62 5.55 9.33 -14.92
C LEU A 62 6.05 9.05 -16.34
N ASP A 63 5.14 8.82 -17.30
CA ASP A 63 5.42 8.60 -18.74
C ASP A 63 6.73 7.81 -18.99
N LEU A 64 6.83 6.63 -18.37
CA LEU A 64 7.99 5.77 -18.52
C LEU A 64 8.13 5.33 -19.97
N SER A 65 9.33 5.44 -20.53
CA SER A 65 9.65 4.92 -21.86
C SER A 65 9.51 3.39 -21.92
N GLY A 66 9.48 2.85 -23.14
CA GLY A 66 9.47 1.39 -23.35
C GLY A 66 10.66 0.71 -22.68
N ASP A 67 11.85 1.28 -22.85
CA ASP A 67 13.11 0.75 -22.31
C ASP A 67 13.12 0.81 -20.77
N GLN A 68 12.66 1.92 -20.18
CA GLN A 68 12.52 2.03 -18.72
C GLN A 68 11.56 0.97 -18.17
N LYS A 69 10.41 0.78 -18.82
CA LYS A 69 9.44 -0.26 -18.43
C LYS A 69 10.05 -1.65 -18.48
N GLN A 70 10.85 -1.94 -19.53
CA GLN A 70 11.51 -3.23 -19.67
C GLN A 70 12.58 -3.44 -18.58
N GLN A 71 13.47 -2.46 -18.36
CA GLN A 71 14.51 -2.54 -17.33
C GLN A 71 13.93 -2.71 -15.92
N ILE A 72 12.88 -1.95 -15.59
CA ILE A 72 12.17 -2.10 -14.31
C ILE A 72 11.53 -3.48 -14.19
N ALA A 73 10.93 -3.98 -15.26
CA ALA A 73 10.32 -5.32 -15.26
C ALA A 73 11.36 -6.43 -15.04
N ASP A 74 12.55 -6.29 -15.61
CA ASP A 74 13.64 -7.26 -15.46
C ASP A 74 14.21 -7.24 -14.03
N ILE A 75 14.38 -6.06 -13.41
CA ILE A 75 14.73 -5.95 -11.97
C ILE A 75 13.68 -6.64 -11.10
N LEU A 76 12.40 -6.34 -11.32
CA LEU A 76 11.33 -6.96 -10.53
C LEU A 76 11.24 -8.48 -10.75
N LYS A 77 11.55 -8.93 -11.94
CA LYS A 77 11.59 -10.36 -12.27
C LYS A 77 12.76 -11.07 -11.59
N SER A 78 13.94 -10.44 -11.53
CA SER A 78 15.10 -11.02 -10.84
C SER A 78 14.88 -11.15 -9.34
N HIS A 79 14.18 -10.19 -8.72
CA HIS A 79 13.83 -10.21 -7.29
C HIS A 79 12.49 -10.91 -6.97
N LYS A 80 11.86 -11.56 -7.96
CA LYS A 80 10.51 -12.14 -7.77
C LYS A 80 10.42 -13.08 -6.57
N GLN A 81 11.40 -13.93 -6.38
CA GLN A 81 11.40 -14.92 -5.30
C GLN A 81 11.57 -14.23 -3.93
N GLU A 82 12.48 -13.30 -3.83
CA GLU A 82 12.72 -12.50 -2.62
C GLU A 82 11.48 -11.67 -2.26
N ILE A 83 10.83 -11.08 -3.25
CA ILE A 83 9.56 -10.34 -3.06
C ILE A 83 8.48 -11.26 -2.47
N VAL A 84 8.33 -12.47 -3.01
CA VAL A 84 7.35 -13.43 -2.47
C VAL A 84 7.69 -13.81 -1.03
N GLN A 85 8.96 -14.12 -0.75
CA GLN A 85 9.43 -14.48 0.59
C GLN A 85 9.27 -13.34 1.61
N ALA A 86 9.43 -12.09 1.20
CA ALA A 86 9.25 -10.93 2.07
C ALA A 86 7.77 -10.56 2.28
N VAL A 87 6.92 -10.72 1.26
CA VAL A 87 5.50 -10.29 1.32
C VAL A 87 4.61 -11.36 1.95
N GLN A 88 4.89 -12.64 1.75
CA GLN A 88 4.08 -13.73 2.30
C GLN A 88 3.95 -13.65 3.83
N PRO A 89 5.04 -13.47 4.62
CA PRO A 89 4.94 -13.30 6.07
C PRO A 89 4.07 -12.10 6.49
N VAL A 90 4.14 -10.99 5.76
CA VAL A 90 3.29 -9.82 6.05
C VAL A 90 1.80 -10.18 5.95
N VAL A 91 1.42 -10.92 4.90
CA VAL A 91 0.02 -11.36 4.71
C VAL A 91 -0.41 -12.33 5.80
N GLU A 92 0.45 -13.28 6.16
CA GLU A 92 0.19 -14.30 7.19
C GLU A 92 0.06 -13.66 8.57
N LYS A 93 1.03 -12.81 8.97
CA LYS A 93 1.03 -12.16 10.29
C LYS A 93 -0.12 -11.15 10.42
N ARG A 94 -0.46 -10.44 9.34
CA ARG A 94 -1.66 -9.59 9.33
C ARG A 94 -2.94 -10.38 9.55
N ARG A 95 -3.03 -11.58 8.97
CA ARG A 95 -4.18 -12.47 9.18
C ARG A 95 -4.25 -12.93 10.63
N ALA A 96 -3.14 -13.39 11.22
CA ALA A 96 -3.05 -13.80 12.61
C ALA A 96 -3.48 -12.68 13.56
N LEU A 97 -2.92 -11.48 13.41
CA LEU A 97 -3.31 -10.30 14.20
C LEU A 97 -4.81 -10.01 14.10
N ARG A 98 -5.37 -10.06 12.89
CA ARG A 98 -6.81 -9.85 12.70
C ARG A 98 -7.64 -10.91 13.42
N GLU A 99 -7.25 -12.17 13.35
CA GLU A 99 -7.92 -13.29 14.02
C GLU A 99 -7.85 -13.13 15.54
N ALA A 100 -6.70 -12.74 16.08
CA ALA A 100 -6.54 -12.47 17.52
C ALA A 100 -7.43 -11.32 18.01
N VAL A 101 -7.51 -10.22 17.23
CA VAL A 101 -8.37 -9.06 17.56
C VAL A 101 -9.85 -9.40 17.50
N LEU A 102 -10.27 -10.25 16.55
CA LEU A 102 -11.68 -10.61 16.32
C LEU A 102 -12.11 -11.87 17.08
N ALA A 103 -11.24 -12.45 17.91
CA ALA A 103 -11.57 -13.62 18.71
C ALA A 103 -12.74 -13.31 19.68
N ALA A 104 -13.52 -14.33 20.02
CA ALA A 104 -14.63 -14.18 20.98
C ALA A 104 -14.14 -13.74 22.38
N ASN A 105 -12.93 -14.14 22.76
CA ASN A 105 -12.23 -13.72 23.97
C ASN A 105 -10.83 -13.23 23.57
N PRO A 106 -10.68 -11.94 23.23
CA PRO A 106 -9.40 -11.40 22.81
C PRO A 106 -8.37 -11.42 23.95
N ASP A 107 -7.17 -11.92 23.69
CA ASP A 107 -6.04 -11.86 24.60
C ASP A 107 -5.09 -10.72 24.19
N GLU A 108 -4.96 -9.72 25.06
CA GLU A 108 -4.11 -8.56 24.81
C GLU A 108 -2.64 -8.95 24.55
N LYS A 109 -2.11 -9.95 25.29
CA LYS A 109 -0.73 -10.41 25.11
C LYS A 109 -0.53 -11.05 23.75
N ALA A 110 -1.48 -11.87 23.30
CA ALA A 110 -1.44 -12.49 21.97
C ALA A 110 -1.55 -11.42 20.87
N ILE A 111 -2.46 -10.45 21.02
CA ILE A 111 -2.62 -9.33 20.08
C ILE A 111 -1.30 -8.53 19.93
N ARG A 112 -0.65 -8.20 21.06
CA ARG A 112 0.65 -7.49 21.02
C ARG A 112 1.74 -8.32 20.35
N ALA A 113 1.85 -9.60 20.67
CA ALA A 113 2.83 -10.50 20.04
C ALA A 113 2.62 -10.61 18.52
N ASP A 114 1.38 -10.72 18.06
CA ASP A 114 1.06 -10.76 16.64
C ASP A 114 1.32 -9.42 15.94
N ALA A 115 1.08 -8.29 16.63
CA ALA A 115 1.41 -6.96 16.14
C ALA A 115 2.93 -6.78 15.99
N ASP A 116 3.73 -7.23 16.95
CA ASP A 116 5.20 -7.20 16.88
C ASP A 116 5.73 -8.06 15.72
N ASN A 117 5.19 -9.28 15.58
CA ASN A 117 5.52 -10.18 14.48
C ASN A 117 5.19 -9.57 13.11
N LEU A 118 4.05 -8.88 12.98
CA LEU A 118 3.69 -8.15 11.78
C LEU A 118 4.66 -6.99 11.53
N GLY A 119 5.04 -6.26 12.57
CA GLY A 119 6.01 -5.16 12.50
C GLY A 119 7.35 -5.61 11.95
N HIS A 120 7.90 -6.73 12.43
CA HIS A 120 9.12 -7.33 11.91
C HIS A 120 8.99 -7.71 10.43
N ALA A 121 7.92 -8.40 10.05
CA ALA A 121 7.69 -8.78 8.66
C ALA A 121 7.57 -7.56 7.71
N ILE A 122 6.93 -6.48 8.16
CA ILE A 122 6.87 -5.22 7.42
C ILE A 122 8.27 -4.60 7.28
N GLY A 123 9.08 -4.64 8.33
CA GLY A 123 10.47 -4.16 8.31
C GLY A 123 11.31 -4.87 7.26
N ASP A 124 11.27 -6.19 7.22
CA ASP A 124 11.99 -7.00 6.24
C ASP A 124 11.56 -6.68 4.80
N ALA A 125 10.26 -6.58 4.58
CA ALA A 125 9.72 -6.20 3.27
C ALA A 125 10.11 -4.77 2.86
N ALA A 126 10.20 -3.84 3.81
CA ALA A 126 10.62 -2.46 3.56
C ALA A 126 12.11 -2.37 3.20
N VAL A 127 12.97 -3.17 3.83
CA VAL A 127 14.40 -3.26 3.49
C VAL A 127 14.57 -3.74 2.05
N LEU A 128 13.90 -4.83 1.66
CA LEU A 128 13.93 -5.33 0.28
C LEU A 128 13.40 -4.28 -0.71
N ALA A 129 12.29 -3.62 -0.40
CA ALA A 129 11.75 -2.56 -1.24
C ALA A 129 12.74 -1.40 -1.43
N SER A 130 13.49 -1.03 -0.39
CA SER A 130 14.55 -0.03 -0.46
C SER A 130 15.68 -0.45 -1.41
N GLN A 131 16.12 -1.69 -1.34
CA GLN A 131 17.15 -2.25 -2.23
C GLN A 131 16.70 -2.22 -3.70
N ILE A 132 15.50 -2.67 -3.98
CA ILE A 132 14.92 -2.63 -5.34
C ILE A 132 14.76 -1.19 -5.83
N LYS A 133 14.33 -0.26 -4.97
CA LYS A 133 14.25 1.17 -5.29
C LYS A 133 15.62 1.74 -5.70
N GLN A 134 16.70 1.36 -5.01
CA GLN A 134 18.06 1.81 -5.34
C GLN A 134 18.48 1.35 -6.75
N GLN A 135 18.07 0.16 -7.18
CA GLN A 135 18.33 -0.34 -8.54
C GLN A 135 17.46 0.35 -9.60
N ILE A 136 16.23 0.72 -9.27
CA ILE A 136 15.31 1.40 -10.20
C ILE A 136 15.64 2.89 -10.34
N SER A 137 16.09 3.53 -9.26
CA SER A 137 16.30 4.99 -9.23
C SER A 137 17.19 5.53 -10.38
N PRO A 138 18.30 4.89 -10.77
CA PRO A 138 19.14 5.38 -11.87
C PRO A 138 18.50 5.24 -13.27
N ILE A 139 17.45 4.39 -13.40
CA ILE A 139 16.71 4.23 -14.66
C ILE A 139 15.79 5.42 -14.92
N LEU A 140 15.37 6.10 -13.85
CA LEU A 140 14.45 7.24 -13.91
C LEU A 140 15.20 8.53 -14.23
N THR A 141 14.56 9.42 -15.00
CA THR A 141 15.04 10.79 -15.18
C THR A 141 14.92 11.61 -13.89
N ASP A 142 15.62 12.74 -13.80
CA ASP A 142 15.52 13.66 -12.67
C ASP A 142 14.07 14.13 -12.45
N GLN A 143 13.39 14.46 -13.55
CA GLN A 143 11.99 14.87 -13.50
C GLN A 143 11.08 13.77 -12.94
N GLN A 144 11.26 12.53 -13.36
CA GLN A 144 10.49 11.38 -12.83
C GLN A 144 10.78 11.13 -11.36
N ARG A 145 12.05 11.28 -10.93
CA ARG A 145 12.42 11.18 -9.50
C ARG A 145 11.78 12.28 -8.67
N GLN A 146 11.76 13.51 -9.19
CA GLN A 146 11.10 14.64 -8.54
C GLN A 146 9.58 14.40 -8.40
N GLN A 147 8.91 13.98 -9.47
CA GLN A 147 7.48 13.65 -9.43
C GLN A 147 7.13 12.59 -8.37
N LEU A 148 8.00 11.57 -8.20
CA LEU A 148 7.85 10.58 -7.13
C LEU A 148 8.03 11.18 -5.73
N GLY A 149 8.98 12.11 -5.57
CA GLY A 149 9.21 12.85 -4.34
C GLY A 149 8.01 13.73 -3.96
N ASP A 150 7.51 14.48 -4.91
CA ASP A 150 6.35 15.36 -4.74
C ASP A 150 5.09 14.57 -4.39
N PHE A 151 4.87 13.44 -5.05
CA PHE A 151 3.76 12.54 -4.73
C PHE A 151 3.83 12.03 -3.29
N ARG A 152 5.03 11.65 -2.82
CA ARG A 152 5.22 11.20 -1.44
C ARG A 152 4.90 12.32 -0.45
N SER A 153 5.47 13.50 -0.65
CA SER A 153 5.21 14.68 0.21
C SER A 153 3.73 15.04 0.26
N GLN A 154 3.04 15.01 -0.88
CA GLN A 154 1.59 15.25 -0.94
C GLN A 154 0.78 14.15 -0.24
N SER A 155 1.25 12.89 -0.28
CA SER A 155 0.59 11.79 0.41
C SER A 155 0.75 11.91 1.92
N ASP A 156 1.93 12.27 2.41
CA ASP A 156 2.19 12.51 3.83
C ASP A 156 1.34 13.68 4.35
N ALA A 157 1.34 14.82 3.64
CA ALA A 157 0.50 15.96 3.98
C ALA A 157 -1.00 15.64 3.99
N ALA A 158 -1.47 14.75 3.11
CA ALA A 158 -2.87 14.33 3.11
C ALA A 158 -3.23 13.47 4.32
N VAL A 159 -2.29 12.62 4.80
CA VAL A 159 -2.43 11.85 6.05
C VAL A 159 -2.50 12.82 7.24
N ASP A 160 -1.57 13.76 7.33
CA ASP A 160 -1.52 14.74 8.42
C ASP A 160 -2.80 15.57 8.47
N ASN A 161 -3.28 16.06 7.32
CA ASN A 161 -4.53 16.80 7.21
C ASN A 161 -5.75 15.97 7.59
N PHE A 162 -5.75 14.66 7.27
CA PHE A 162 -6.82 13.76 7.69
C PHE A 162 -6.87 13.64 9.22
N PHE A 163 -5.73 13.39 9.87
CA PHE A 163 -5.66 13.31 11.33
C PHE A 163 -5.98 14.63 12.00
N ALA A 164 -5.50 15.76 11.47
CA ALA A 164 -5.83 17.08 11.99
C ALA A 164 -7.35 17.35 11.96
N LYS A 165 -8.04 16.97 10.88
CA LYS A 165 -9.50 17.07 10.79
C LYS A 165 -10.21 16.14 11.77
N MET A 166 -9.70 14.92 11.97
CA MET A 166 -10.28 13.99 12.94
C MET A 166 -10.10 14.46 14.39
N ALA A 167 -8.95 15.08 14.70
CA ALA A 167 -8.64 15.60 16.03
C ALA A 167 -9.33 16.94 16.33
N GLY A 168 -9.51 17.80 15.32
CA GLY A 168 -10.13 19.14 15.44
C GLY A 168 -11.63 19.19 15.13
N GLY A 169 -12.25 18.06 14.84
CA GLY A 169 -13.67 17.95 14.50
C GLY A 169 -14.57 18.01 15.73
N GLN A 170 -14.74 19.19 16.27
CA GLN A 170 -15.93 19.63 17.02
C GLN A 170 -16.65 20.70 16.22
#